data_8984d3052fadba1654b5860b9ef4fb92
#
_entry.id   8984d3052fadba1654b5860b9ef4fb92
#
_cell.length_a   1.000
_cell.length_b   1.000
_cell.length_c   1.000
_cell.angle_alpha   90.00
_cell.angle_beta   90.00
_cell.angle_gamma   90.00
#
_symmetry.space_group_name_H-M   'P 1'
#
loop_
_entity.id
_entity.type
_entity.pdbx_description
1 polymer ?
#
loop_
_entity_poly.entity_id
_entity_poly.type
_entity_poly.pdbx_seq_one_letter_code
_entity_poly.pdbx_strand_id
1 'polypeptide(L)'
;MNQDRRIKPRKLGHLVLAVRDIQKSVEFYTEVLGLEVSDWISDQMCFLRAGTDHHDLALSQIPKDSPDIDDLPRYSRPGMEHFSYLVDSVEDMELAAAMLKARGVEIVRGIGKHGPGENCFLVFKDPDGNNVEIYCDMQQIAPGDAHQARVWERNIESFDQWRFARFVVPPPPAVVKEKQGIKS
;
A
#
# COMPACT_ATOMS: atom_id res chain seq x y z
N MET A 1 -28.38 5.10 -13.42
CA MET A 1 -27.00 5.30 -12.90
C MET A 1 -26.18 6.00 -13.97
N ASN A 2 -25.57 7.12 -13.64
CA ASN A 2 -24.86 7.96 -14.60
C ASN A 2 -23.60 7.21 -15.11
N GLN A 3 -23.61 6.79 -16.38
CA GLN A 3 -22.51 6.00 -17.01
C GLN A 3 -21.20 6.78 -17.17
N ASP A 4 -21.17 8.05 -16.82
CA ASP A 4 -20.01 8.93 -17.01
C ASP A 4 -19.14 9.13 -15.75
N ARG A 5 -19.42 8.42 -14.65
CA ARG A 5 -18.59 8.50 -13.44
C ARG A 5 -17.26 7.79 -13.64
N ARG A 6 -16.18 8.54 -13.63
CA ARG A 6 -14.80 8.08 -13.70
C ARG A 6 -14.09 8.39 -12.37
N ILE A 7 -13.17 7.51 -11.96
CA ILE A 7 -12.18 7.87 -10.94
C ILE A 7 -11.37 9.05 -11.51
N LYS A 8 -11.20 10.12 -10.74
CA LYS A 8 -10.43 11.30 -11.11
C LYS A 8 -9.21 11.41 -10.20
N PRO A 9 -8.14 10.63 -10.44
CA PRO A 9 -6.95 10.70 -9.59
C PRO A 9 -6.30 12.07 -9.71
N ARG A 10 -5.79 12.60 -8.61
CA ARG A 10 -5.11 13.90 -8.55
C ARG A 10 -3.63 13.78 -8.86
N LYS A 11 -2.99 12.69 -8.43
CA LYS A 11 -1.57 12.40 -8.70
C LYS A 11 -1.30 10.91 -8.61
N LEU A 12 -0.19 10.46 -9.20
CA LEU A 12 0.46 9.22 -8.81
C LEU A 12 1.05 9.46 -7.40
N GLY A 13 0.62 8.68 -6.41
CA GLY A 13 0.95 8.92 -5.03
C GLY A 13 2.28 8.31 -4.62
N HIS A 14 2.36 6.99 -4.60
CA HIS A 14 3.56 6.28 -4.17
C HIS A 14 3.78 4.99 -4.95
N LEU A 15 4.99 4.43 -4.82
CA LEU A 15 5.37 3.11 -5.31
C LEU A 15 5.70 2.18 -4.14
N VAL A 16 5.53 0.87 -4.35
CA VAL A 16 6.11 -0.14 -3.46
C VAL A 16 7.00 -1.06 -4.28
N LEU A 17 8.27 -1.14 -3.89
CA LEU A 17 9.26 -2.02 -4.50
C LEU A 17 9.50 -3.24 -3.62
N ALA A 18 9.39 -4.41 -4.20
CA ALA A 18 9.87 -5.65 -3.60
C ALA A 18 11.40 -5.72 -3.81
N VAL A 19 12.17 -5.82 -2.72
CA VAL A 19 13.64 -5.76 -2.72
C VAL A 19 14.27 -7.00 -2.09
N ARG A 20 15.45 -7.39 -2.58
CA ARG A 20 16.20 -8.54 -2.05
C ARG A 20 16.92 -8.24 -0.74
N ASP A 21 17.42 -7.02 -0.58
CA ASP A 21 18.16 -6.55 0.60
C ASP A 21 17.67 -5.15 0.95
N ILE A 22 16.79 -5.09 1.93
CA ILE A 22 16.14 -3.84 2.30
C ILE A 22 17.13 -2.82 2.87
N GLN A 23 18.20 -3.27 3.57
CA GLN A 23 19.18 -2.35 4.16
C GLN A 23 19.97 -1.64 3.07
N LYS A 24 20.46 -2.39 2.07
CA LYS A 24 21.14 -1.80 0.90
C LYS A 24 20.25 -0.89 0.09
N SER A 25 18.97 -1.25 -0.04
CA SER A 25 18.03 -0.41 -0.77
C SER A 25 17.72 0.88 -0.01
N VAL A 26 17.53 0.82 1.31
CA VAL A 26 17.36 2.02 2.14
C VAL A 26 18.59 2.91 2.05
N GLU A 27 19.81 2.37 2.24
CA GLU A 27 21.06 3.11 2.09
C GLU A 27 21.13 3.82 0.73
N PHE A 28 20.82 3.10 -0.36
CA PHE A 28 20.80 3.70 -1.70
C PHE A 28 19.81 4.86 -1.83
N TYR A 29 18.56 4.66 -1.41
CA TYR A 29 17.54 5.69 -1.56
C TYR A 29 17.73 6.89 -0.64
N THR A 30 18.35 6.71 0.54
CA THR A 30 18.65 7.81 1.46
C THR A 30 19.93 8.54 1.06
N GLU A 31 21.02 7.83 0.74
CA GLU A 31 22.32 8.47 0.50
C GLU A 31 22.53 8.93 -0.94
N VAL A 32 21.93 8.23 -1.92
CA VAL A 32 22.07 8.59 -3.34
C VAL A 32 20.97 9.54 -3.80
N LEU A 33 19.71 9.28 -3.40
CA LEU A 33 18.56 10.09 -3.81
C LEU A 33 18.11 11.10 -2.75
N GLY A 34 18.63 11.01 -1.52
CA GLY A 34 18.32 11.95 -0.45
C GLY A 34 16.91 11.80 0.11
N LEU A 35 16.28 10.61 -0.01
CA LEU A 35 14.99 10.37 0.61
C LEU A 35 15.12 10.26 2.12
N GLU A 36 14.07 10.62 2.85
CA GLU A 36 14.04 10.51 4.30
C GLU A 36 13.17 9.33 4.74
N VAL A 37 13.67 8.59 5.74
CA VAL A 37 12.89 7.51 6.34
C VAL A 37 11.75 8.10 7.17
N SER A 38 10.54 7.63 6.91
CA SER A 38 9.35 7.99 7.68
C SER A 38 9.01 6.95 8.74
N ASP A 39 8.85 5.69 8.36
CA ASP A 39 8.49 4.60 9.27
C ASP A 39 9.04 3.25 8.80
N TRP A 40 8.92 2.25 9.68
CA TRP A 40 9.20 0.84 9.40
C TRP A 40 8.04 -0.06 9.84
N ILE A 41 7.88 -1.20 9.14
CA ILE A 41 7.13 -2.35 9.66
C ILE A 41 8.14 -3.48 9.90
N SER A 42 8.46 -3.75 11.17
CA SER A 42 9.56 -4.64 11.58
C SER A 42 10.88 -4.27 10.88
N ASP A 43 11.66 -5.25 10.47
CA ASP A 43 12.85 -5.12 9.62
C ASP A 43 12.58 -5.42 8.13
N GLN A 44 11.29 -5.54 7.75
CA GLN A 44 10.90 -6.08 6.45
C GLN A 44 10.26 -5.05 5.51
N MET A 45 9.84 -3.89 6.02
CA MET A 45 9.27 -2.86 5.18
C MET A 45 9.67 -1.47 5.68
N CYS A 46 10.15 -0.61 4.77
CA CYS A 46 10.56 0.76 5.06
C CYS A 46 9.78 1.74 4.19
N PHE A 47 9.33 2.83 4.79
CA PHE A 47 8.64 3.92 4.12
C PHE A 47 9.56 5.13 4.01
N LEU A 48 9.67 5.70 2.80
CA LEU A 48 10.59 6.77 2.45
C LEU A 48 9.82 7.90 1.78
N ARG A 49 10.17 9.15 2.07
CA ARG A 49 9.57 10.33 1.48
C ARG A 49 10.60 11.21 0.77
N ALA A 50 10.17 11.84 -0.32
CA ALA A 50 10.88 12.91 -1.01
C ALA A 50 10.23 14.29 -0.73
N GLY A 51 8.95 14.30 -0.32
CA GLY A 51 8.15 15.50 -0.11
C GLY A 51 7.47 15.51 1.26
N THR A 52 6.26 16.05 1.30
CA THR A 52 5.46 16.21 2.53
C THR A 52 4.53 15.04 2.80
N ASP A 53 4.27 14.18 1.82
CA ASP A 53 3.51 12.97 2.06
C ASP A 53 4.30 12.04 2.99
N HIS A 54 3.61 11.23 3.78
CA HIS A 54 4.27 10.30 4.68
C HIS A 54 5.25 9.38 3.94
N HIS A 55 4.94 8.97 2.72
CA HIS A 55 5.85 8.24 1.86
C HIS A 55 5.51 8.42 0.37
N ASP A 56 6.55 8.45 -0.44
CA ASP A 56 6.50 8.41 -1.89
C ASP A 56 7.01 7.06 -2.41
N LEU A 57 7.79 6.37 -1.57
CA LEU A 57 8.35 5.06 -1.83
C LEU A 57 8.21 4.17 -0.59
N ALA A 58 7.80 2.91 -0.80
CA ALA A 58 7.97 1.87 0.20
C ALA A 58 8.84 0.74 -0.35
N LEU A 59 9.69 0.18 0.50
CA LEU A 59 10.55 -0.96 0.20
C LEU A 59 10.05 -2.16 1.01
N SER A 60 9.78 -3.28 0.35
CA SER A 60 9.33 -4.52 0.99
C SER A 60 10.32 -5.63 0.74
N GLN A 61 10.90 -6.18 1.82
CA GLN A 61 11.85 -7.30 1.75
C GLN A 61 11.15 -8.56 1.22
N ILE A 62 11.67 -9.15 0.15
CA ILE A 62 11.25 -10.49 -0.26
C ILE A 62 11.96 -11.56 0.61
N PRO A 63 11.41 -12.77 0.75
CA PRO A 63 12.08 -13.85 1.46
C PRO A 63 13.49 -14.11 0.90
N LYS A 64 14.45 -14.37 1.79
CA LYS A 64 15.87 -14.58 1.41
C LYS A 64 16.06 -15.78 0.47
N ASP A 65 15.19 -16.78 0.59
CA ASP A 65 15.21 -18.01 -0.20
C ASP A 65 14.35 -17.91 -1.47
N SER A 66 13.93 -16.71 -1.84
CA SER A 66 13.12 -16.51 -3.04
C SER A 66 13.93 -16.92 -4.27
N PRO A 67 13.40 -17.80 -5.14
CA PRO A 67 14.07 -18.23 -6.38
C PRO A 67 14.38 -17.03 -7.31
N ASP A 68 15.14 -17.25 -8.36
CA ASP A 68 15.48 -16.21 -9.33
C ASP A 68 14.27 -15.63 -10.04
N ILE A 69 14.43 -14.39 -10.51
CA ILE A 69 13.34 -13.47 -10.87
C ILE A 69 12.34 -14.04 -11.87
N ASP A 70 12.78 -14.89 -12.80
CA ASP A 70 11.97 -15.32 -13.94
C ASP A 70 10.94 -16.41 -13.61
N ASP A 71 11.16 -17.15 -12.50
CA ASP A 71 10.30 -18.27 -12.09
C ASP A 71 9.31 -17.91 -10.96
N LEU A 72 9.27 -16.64 -10.53
CA LEU A 72 8.52 -16.23 -9.35
C LEU A 72 7.19 -15.54 -9.64
N PRO A 73 6.18 -15.76 -8.80
CA PRO A 73 5.01 -14.89 -8.76
C PRO A 73 5.43 -13.43 -8.56
N ARG A 74 4.69 -12.51 -9.16
CA ARG A 74 5.00 -11.07 -9.21
C ARG A 74 5.34 -10.44 -7.86
N TYR A 75 4.68 -10.85 -6.77
CA TYR A 75 4.88 -10.33 -5.41
C TYR A 75 5.99 -11.04 -4.63
N SER A 76 6.66 -12.03 -5.22
CA SER A 76 7.79 -12.75 -4.60
C SER A 76 9.12 -12.44 -5.28
N ARG A 77 9.15 -11.47 -6.21
CA ARG A 77 10.35 -11.06 -6.95
C ARG A 77 10.62 -9.57 -6.77
N PRO A 78 11.87 -9.11 -6.91
CA PRO A 78 12.16 -7.69 -6.98
C PRO A 78 11.36 -7.02 -8.08
N GLY A 79 10.87 -5.81 -7.83
CA GLY A 79 10.08 -5.06 -8.80
C GLY A 79 8.93 -4.29 -8.15
N MET A 80 8.09 -3.71 -8.98
CA MET A 80 6.92 -2.96 -8.52
C MET A 80 5.86 -3.92 -7.96
N GLU A 81 5.42 -3.66 -6.73
CA GLU A 81 4.31 -4.40 -6.10
C GLU A 81 2.97 -3.77 -6.47
N HIS A 82 2.84 -2.46 -6.30
CA HIS A 82 1.69 -1.68 -6.76
C HIS A 82 2.10 -0.23 -7.06
N PHE A 83 1.22 0.50 -7.71
CA PHE A 83 1.29 1.96 -7.83
C PHE A 83 -0.04 2.57 -7.38
N SER A 84 0.03 3.81 -6.86
CA SER A 84 -1.09 4.39 -6.14
C SER A 84 -1.44 5.80 -6.62
N TYR A 85 -2.75 6.07 -6.76
CA TYR A 85 -3.29 7.37 -7.13
C TYR A 85 -4.06 8.00 -5.97
N LEU A 86 -3.82 9.28 -5.74
CA LEU A 86 -4.59 10.06 -4.78
C LEU A 86 -6.00 10.36 -5.33
N VAL A 87 -7.02 10.11 -4.50
CA VAL A 87 -8.40 10.57 -4.69
C VAL A 87 -8.80 11.52 -3.58
N ASP A 88 -9.92 12.21 -3.73
CA ASP A 88 -10.25 13.31 -2.81
C ASP A 88 -10.80 12.83 -1.45
N SER A 89 -11.49 11.68 -1.38
CA SER A 89 -12.16 11.24 -0.16
C SER A 89 -12.43 9.74 -0.11
N VAL A 90 -12.82 9.26 1.08
CA VAL A 90 -13.31 7.88 1.29
C VAL A 90 -14.60 7.64 0.52
N GLU A 91 -15.47 8.63 0.43
CA GLU A 91 -16.71 8.57 -0.33
C GLU A 91 -16.43 8.33 -1.83
N ASP A 92 -15.40 8.96 -2.39
CA ASP A 92 -14.97 8.69 -3.77
C ASP A 92 -14.42 7.27 -3.94
N MET A 93 -13.75 6.74 -2.92
CA MET A 93 -13.28 5.35 -2.91
C MET A 93 -14.46 4.36 -2.85
N GLU A 94 -15.49 4.64 -2.06
CA GLU A 94 -16.72 3.82 -2.00
C GLU A 94 -17.43 3.81 -3.35
N LEU A 95 -17.54 4.97 -3.99
CA LEU A 95 -18.09 5.09 -5.34
C LEU A 95 -17.24 4.35 -6.38
N ALA A 96 -15.90 4.45 -6.26
CA ALA A 96 -14.96 3.73 -7.12
C ALA A 96 -15.11 2.22 -6.94
N ALA A 97 -15.20 1.72 -5.72
CA ALA A 97 -15.40 0.30 -5.44
C ALA A 97 -16.69 -0.25 -6.05
N ALA A 98 -17.79 0.50 -5.93
CA ALA A 98 -19.05 0.14 -6.55
C ALA A 98 -18.97 0.12 -8.09
N MET A 99 -18.27 1.09 -8.69
CA MET A 99 -18.06 1.17 -10.13
C MET A 99 -17.16 0.02 -10.63
N LEU A 100 -16.05 -0.28 -9.94
CA LEU A 100 -15.15 -1.38 -10.29
C LEU A 100 -15.88 -2.71 -10.27
N LYS A 101 -16.67 -2.96 -9.22
CA LYS A 101 -17.52 -4.16 -9.12
C LYS A 101 -18.54 -4.25 -10.27
N ALA A 102 -19.20 -3.15 -10.61
CA ALA A 102 -20.18 -3.12 -11.71
C ALA A 102 -19.53 -3.38 -13.09
N ARG A 103 -18.23 -3.11 -13.24
CA ARG A 103 -17.44 -3.36 -14.44
C ARG A 103 -16.73 -4.73 -14.45
N GLY A 104 -16.93 -5.54 -13.41
CA GLY A 104 -16.27 -6.84 -13.28
C GLY A 104 -14.76 -6.76 -13.01
N VAL A 105 -14.26 -5.62 -12.53
CA VAL A 105 -12.86 -5.46 -12.17
C VAL A 105 -12.58 -6.17 -10.84
N GLU A 106 -11.51 -6.94 -10.78
CA GLU A 106 -11.09 -7.64 -9.57
C GLU A 106 -10.61 -6.65 -8.51
N ILE A 107 -11.28 -6.62 -7.35
CA ILE A 107 -10.83 -5.89 -6.17
C ILE A 107 -9.99 -6.86 -5.32
N VAL A 108 -8.69 -6.58 -5.19
CA VAL A 108 -7.73 -7.40 -4.43
C VAL A 108 -7.85 -7.16 -2.93
N ARG A 109 -8.00 -5.87 -2.55
CA ARG A 109 -8.23 -5.44 -1.17
C ARG A 109 -9.32 -4.37 -1.15
N GLY A 110 -10.31 -4.57 -0.30
CA GLY A 110 -11.38 -3.60 -0.10
C GLY A 110 -10.89 -2.34 0.65
N ILE A 111 -11.80 -1.42 0.90
CA ILE A 111 -11.45 -0.16 1.57
C ILE A 111 -11.01 -0.44 3.01
N GLY A 112 -9.82 0.05 3.36
CA GLY A 112 -9.24 -0.07 4.68
C GLY A 112 -8.42 1.17 5.03
N LYS A 113 -7.78 1.17 6.21
CA LYS A 113 -6.91 2.24 6.69
C LYS A 113 -5.60 1.66 7.19
N HIS A 114 -4.47 2.14 6.66
CA HIS A 114 -3.15 1.74 7.13
C HIS A 114 -2.83 2.33 8.53
N GLY A 115 -1.97 1.66 9.27
CA GLY A 115 -1.32 2.23 10.46
C GLY A 115 -0.28 3.27 10.06
N PRO A 116 0.79 2.88 9.34
CA PRO A 116 1.76 3.84 8.81
C PRO A 116 1.10 4.81 7.82
N GLY A 117 1.29 6.10 8.04
CA GLY A 117 0.74 7.14 7.17
C GLY A 117 -0.76 7.36 7.28
N GLU A 118 -1.50 6.52 8.01
CA GLU A 118 -2.95 6.62 8.30
C GLU A 118 -3.86 6.76 7.07
N ASN A 119 -3.32 6.54 5.86
CA ASN A 119 -4.09 6.66 4.63
C ASN A 119 -5.14 5.55 4.49
N CYS A 120 -6.26 5.91 3.90
CA CYS A 120 -7.24 4.96 3.41
C CYS A 120 -6.82 4.43 2.04
N PHE A 121 -7.13 3.17 1.74
CA PHE A 121 -6.71 2.49 0.52
C PHE A 121 -7.82 1.62 -0.08
N LEU A 122 -7.73 1.38 -1.39
CA LEU A 122 -8.50 0.38 -2.16
C LEU A 122 -7.60 -0.15 -3.27
N VAL A 123 -7.40 -1.47 -3.35
CA VAL A 123 -6.52 -2.10 -4.35
C VAL A 123 -7.32 -2.98 -5.30
N PHE A 124 -7.07 -2.82 -6.60
CA PHE A 124 -7.72 -3.58 -7.67
C PHE A 124 -6.73 -3.90 -8.79
N LYS A 125 -7.14 -4.77 -9.73
CA LYS A 125 -6.31 -5.17 -10.87
C LYS A 125 -6.57 -4.30 -12.10
N ASP A 126 -5.49 -4.01 -12.84
CA ASP A 126 -5.60 -3.55 -14.22
C ASP A 126 -5.77 -4.76 -15.19
N PRO A 127 -5.99 -4.54 -16.50
CA PRO A 127 -6.15 -5.63 -17.47
C PRO A 127 -4.95 -6.58 -17.59
N ASP A 128 -3.73 -6.11 -17.27
CA ASP A 128 -2.50 -6.90 -17.28
C ASP A 128 -2.17 -7.54 -15.93
N GLY A 129 -3.08 -7.40 -14.95
CA GLY A 129 -2.95 -7.96 -13.61
C GLY A 129 -2.03 -7.17 -12.68
N ASN A 130 -1.68 -5.90 -13.01
CA ASN A 130 -0.97 -5.04 -12.09
C ASN A 130 -1.87 -4.64 -10.92
N ASN A 131 -1.29 -4.50 -9.73
CA ASN A 131 -1.99 -3.89 -8.60
C ASN A 131 -2.02 -2.37 -8.78
N VAL A 132 -3.23 -1.83 -8.83
CA VAL A 132 -3.50 -0.40 -8.81
C VAL A 132 -4.14 -0.10 -7.46
N GLU A 133 -3.59 0.87 -6.75
CA GLU A 133 -4.21 1.38 -5.53
C GLU A 133 -4.78 2.78 -5.77
N ILE A 134 -5.90 3.08 -5.16
CA ILE A 134 -6.30 4.46 -4.90
C ILE A 134 -6.27 4.70 -3.40
N TYR A 135 -5.85 5.90 -3.00
CA TYR A 135 -5.75 6.27 -1.59
C TYR A 135 -6.24 7.69 -1.32
N CYS A 136 -6.60 7.99 -0.06
CA CYS A 136 -6.85 9.33 0.45
C CYS A 136 -6.35 9.46 1.90
N ASP A 137 -6.40 10.66 2.45
CA ASP A 137 -6.09 10.96 3.86
C ASP A 137 -4.66 10.59 4.31
N MET A 138 -3.67 10.58 3.39
CA MET A 138 -2.28 10.33 3.74
C MET A 138 -1.78 11.40 4.70
N GLN A 139 -1.21 10.97 5.84
CA GLN A 139 -0.53 11.86 6.79
C GLN A 139 0.48 12.75 6.07
N GLN A 140 0.42 14.05 6.35
CA GLN A 140 1.35 15.03 5.82
C GLN A 140 2.42 15.35 6.87
N ILE A 141 3.68 15.33 6.46
CA ILE A 141 4.84 15.68 7.30
C ILE A 141 5.52 16.84 6.60
N ALA A 142 5.37 18.05 7.18
CA ALA A 142 5.96 19.26 6.59
C ALA A 142 7.48 19.32 6.84
N PRO A 143 8.24 19.99 5.95
CA PRO A 143 9.66 20.24 6.20
C PRO A 143 9.87 20.97 7.54
N GLY A 144 10.69 20.36 8.41
CA GLY A 144 10.96 20.89 9.75
C GLY A 144 10.03 20.36 10.86
N ASP A 145 9.01 19.58 10.53
CA ASP A 145 8.22 18.90 11.55
C ASP A 145 9.08 17.87 12.30
N ALA A 146 8.87 17.78 13.61
CA ALA A 146 9.55 16.82 14.46
C ALA A 146 8.92 15.40 14.33
N HIS A 147 8.87 14.86 13.11
CA HIS A 147 8.40 13.50 12.92
C HIS A 147 9.38 12.48 13.51
N GLN A 148 8.88 11.59 14.35
CA GLN A 148 9.64 10.49 14.89
C GLN A 148 9.19 9.19 14.21
N ALA A 149 10.09 8.58 13.44
CA ALA A 149 9.85 7.29 12.80
C ALA A 149 9.48 6.22 13.83
N ARG A 150 8.45 5.43 13.54
CA ARG A 150 7.99 4.33 14.38
C ARG A 150 8.30 3.00 13.71
N VAL A 151 8.47 1.97 14.52
CA VAL A 151 8.52 0.58 14.06
C VAL A 151 7.17 -0.07 14.40
N TRP A 152 6.42 -0.40 13.38
CA TRP A 152 5.13 -1.09 13.51
C TRP A 152 5.35 -2.60 13.51
N GLU A 153 4.62 -3.30 14.36
CA GLU A 153 4.55 -4.75 14.24
C GLU A 153 3.84 -5.15 12.95
N ARG A 154 4.25 -6.29 12.35
CA ARG A 154 3.59 -6.82 11.16
C ARG A 154 2.31 -7.56 11.55
N ASN A 155 1.25 -6.84 11.81
CA ASN A 155 -0.06 -7.35 12.22
C ASN A 155 -1.20 -6.60 11.53
N ILE A 156 -2.44 -6.97 11.85
CA ILE A 156 -3.63 -6.35 11.25
C ILE A 156 -3.70 -4.83 11.49
N GLU A 157 -3.21 -4.34 12.61
CA GLU A 157 -3.28 -2.91 12.96
C GLU A 157 -2.36 -2.06 12.10
N SER A 158 -1.21 -2.60 11.65
CA SER A 158 -0.34 -1.91 10.68
C SER A 158 -0.90 -1.95 9.26
N PHE A 159 -1.66 -3.00 8.90
CA PHE A 159 -2.20 -3.17 7.54
C PHE A 159 -3.60 -2.61 7.36
N ASP A 160 -4.48 -2.70 8.40
CA ASP A 160 -5.86 -2.25 8.31
C ASP A 160 -6.47 -1.97 9.69
N GLN A 161 -6.40 -0.72 10.12
CA GLN A 161 -6.95 -0.25 11.39
C GLN A 161 -8.48 -0.29 11.44
N TRP A 162 -9.15 -0.24 10.31
CA TRP A 162 -10.62 -0.31 10.27
C TRP A 162 -11.16 -1.72 10.48
N ARG A 163 -10.28 -2.73 10.50
CA ARG A 163 -10.63 -4.12 10.81
C ARG A 163 -11.82 -4.61 9.98
N PHE A 164 -11.84 -4.23 8.70
CA PHE A 164 -12.86 -4.61 7.72
C PHE A 164 -14.25 -3.97 7.90
N ALA A 165 -14.41 -3.02 8.81
CA ALA A 165 -15.72 -2.41 9.08
C ALA A 165 -16.32 -1.70 7.86
N ARG A 166 -15.50 -1.25 6.90
CA ARG A 166 -15.92 -0.53 5.68
C ARG A 166 -15.61 -1.26 4.37
N PHE A 167 -15.21 -2.51 4.41
CA PHE A 167 -14.93 -3.24 3.18
C PHE A 167 -16.18 -3.43 2.32
N VAL A 168 -16.05 -3.09 1.04
CA VAL A 168 -17.06 -3.35 0.01
C VAL A 168 -17.01 -4.82 -0.44
N VAL A 169 -15.86 -5.45 -0.34
CA VAL A 169 -15.62 -6.87 -0.61
C VAL A 169 -15.00 -7.54 0.62
N PRO A 170 -15.18 -8.86 0.80
CA PRO A 170 -14.55 -9.57 1.90
C PRO A 170 -13.02 -9.45 1.85
N PRO A 171 -12.36 -9.33 3.02
CA PRO A 171 -10.91 -9.34 3.08
C PRO A 171 -10.34 -10.71 2.68
N PRO A 172 -9.03 -10.79 2.33
CA PRO A 172 -8.38 -12.06 2.03
C PRO A 172 -8.53 -13.08 3.17
N PRO A 173 -8.65 -14.39 2.86
CA PRO A 173 -8.88 -15.42 3.88
C PRO A 173 -7.86 -15.48 5.01
N ALA A 174 -6.58 -15.19 4.72
CA ALA A 174 -5.52 -15.14 5.73
C ALA A 174 -5.80 -14.10 6.81
N VAL A 175 -6.26 -12.90 6.42
CA VAL A 175 -6.56 -11.80 7.33
C VAL A 175 -7.82 -12.07 8.15
N VAL A 176 -8.81 -12.77 7.56
CA VAL A 176 -10.00 -13.23 8.29
C VAL A 176 -9.62 -14.22 9.39
N LYS A 177 -8.72 -15.17 9.08
CA LYS A 177 -8.24 -16.16 10.05
C LYS A 177 -7.54 -15.50 11.24
N GLU A 178 -6.66 -14.53 10.97
CA GLU A 178 -5.96 -13.79 12.03
C GLU A 178 -6.94 -13.07 12.96
N LYS A 179 -7.93 -12.37 12.40
CA LYS A 179 -8.97 -11.67 13.18
C LYS A 179 -9.81 -12.62 14.04
N GLN A 180 -10.05 -13.85 13.58
CA GLN A 180 -10.81 -14.86 14.30
C GLN A 180 -9.95 -15.67 15.28
N GLY A 181 -8.64 -15.38 15.39
CA GLY A 181 -7.72 -16.12 16.23
C GLY A 181 -7.42 -17.54 15.72
N ILE A 182 -7.78 -17.86 14.51
CA ILE A 182 -7.50 -19.15 13.87
C ILE A 182 -6.03 -19.13 13.41
N LYS A 183 -5.17 -19.81 14.15
CA LYS A 183 -3.77 -20.02 13.73
C LYS A 183 -3.75 -20.87 12.46
N SER A 184 -2.95 -20.43 11.49
CA SER A 184 -2.66 -21.17 10.23
C SER A 184 -1.97 -22.48 10.48
#